data_a69169aace0c58d9d6d7a04d9da2caae
#
_entry.id   a69169aace0c58d9d6d7a04d9da2caae
#
_cell.length_a   1.000
_cell.length_b   1.000
_cell.length_c   1.000
_cell.angle_alpha   90.00
_cell.angle_beta   90.00
_cell.angle_gamma   90.00
#
_symmetry.space_group_name_H-M   'P 1'
#
loop_
_entity.id
_entity.type
_entity.pdbx_description
1 polymer ?
#
loop_
_entity_poly.entity_id
_entity_poly.type
_entity_poly.pdbx_seq_one_letter_code
_entity_poly.pdbx_strand_id
1 'polypeptide(L)'
;WPASMYLEGSDQHRGWFHSSLLESCGTRGVAPFESILSHGFVVDGKGLKMSKSTGNVIAPQDILKKYGADILRIWVASSNYAEDLRIDYSILDQHAESYRKIRNTFRYLLGNIQDQYENLDFEKVKFENFDSLEKFMLHRIYIINENFKNNFKVYNFHNLYKELLNFCTVELSAFYFDIRKDTLYCEALNSEKRKNCITLLNIILQCLLKWFAPILSFTTEEIYQLVKKEEDRQSIHLQNFVSVPNSWKNKEISSDWEYVKKIRDEANISIENMRAEKSIGSSLELSLIHI
;
A
#
# COMPACT_ATOMS: atom_id res chain seq x y z
N TRP A 1 24.27 -11.33 -20.27
CA TRP A 1 24.96 -12.27 -19.42
C TRP A 1 25.97 -11.51 -18.55
N PRO A 2 26.07 -11.77 -17.22
CA PRO A 2 25.31 -12.74 -16.41
C PRO A 2 23.83 -12.34 -16.22
N ALA A 3 23.00 -13.24 -15.64
CA ALA A 3 21.67 -12.90 -15.24
C ALA A 3 21.71 -11.95 -14.03
N SER A 4 20.84 -10.96 -14.02
CA SER A 4 20.78 -10.00 -12.87
C SER A 4 20.37 -10.70 -11.58
N MET A 5 19.51 -11.71 -11.66
CA MET A 5 19.05 -12.48 -10.51
C MET A 5 18.63 -13.89 -10.89
N TYR A 6 19.01 -14.86 -10.05
CA TYR A 6 18.43 -16.19 -9.99
C TYR A 6 17.39 -16.24 -8.87
N LEU A 7 16.18 -16.70 -9.17
CA LEU A 7 15.05 -16.73 -8.26
C LEU A 7 14.45 -18.14 -8.22
N GLU A 8 14.63 -18.87 -7.11
CA GLU A 8 14.10 -20.20 -6.90
C GLU A 8 14.04 -20.57 -5.41
N GLY A 9 13.48 -21.75 -5.12
CA GLY A 9 13.45 -22.33 -3.78
C GLY A 9 14.81 -22.70 -3.24
N SER A 10 14.90 -22.85 -1.92
CA SER A 10 16.14 -23.16 -1.21
C SER A 10 16.75 -24.53 -1.56
N ASP A 11 15.98 -25.48 -2.12
CA ASP A 11 16.45 -26.76 -2.62
C ASP A 11 17.42 -26.61 -3.81
N GLN A 12 17.31 -25.50 -4.59
CA GLN A 12 18.15 -25.25 -5.77
C GLN A 12 19.61 -24.92 -5.43
N HIS A 13 19.95 -24.72 -4.16
CA HIS A 13 21.34 -24.68 -3.70
C HIS A 13 22.10 -26.01 -3.96
N ARG A 14 21.37 -27.13 -4.05
CA ARG A 14 21.87 -28.45 -4.45
C ARG A 14 21.37 -28.92 -5.82
N GLY A 15 20.74 -28.04 -6.58
CA GLY A 15 20.19 -28.29 -7.90
C GLY A 15 20.73 -27.32 -8.93
N TRP A 16 19.82 -26.56 -9.56
CA TRP A 16 20.13 -25.66 -10.66
C TRP A 16 21.18 -24.59 -10.34
N PHE A 17 21.10 -23.95 -9.16
CA PHE A 17 22.12 -22.94 -8.78
C PHE A 17 23.52 -23.54 -8.76
N HIS A 18 23.66 -24.73 -8.18
CA HIS A 18 24.94 -25.41 -8.07
C HIS A 18 25.50 -25.85 -9.42
N SER A 19 24.69 -26.55 -10.23
CA SER A 19 25.15 -27.05 -11.54
C SER A 19 25.50 -25.92 -12.50
N SER A 20 24.64 -24.89 -12.62
CA SER A 20 24.91 -23.75 -13.49
C SER A 20 26.11 -22.93 -13.04
N LEU A 21 26.35 -22.82 -11.72
CA LEU A 21 27.54 -22.14 -11.17
C LEU A 21 28.82 -22.90 -11.57
N LEU A 22 28.85 -24.21 -11.36
CA LEU A 22 30.03 -25.04 -11.71
C LEU A 22 30.34 -25.01 -13.21
N GLU A 23 29.32 -25.15 -14.07
CA GLU A 23 29.47 -25.07 -15.51
C GLU A 23 29.99 -23.70 -15.97
N SER A 24 29.40 -22.62 -15.44
CA SER A 24 29.85 -21.28 -15.80
C SER A 24 31.24 -20.96 -15.32
N CYS A 25 31.59 -21.32 -14.09
CA CYS A 25 32.95 -21.13 -13.56
C CYS A 25 33.98 -21.96 -14.35
N GLY A 26 33.63 -23.21 -14.74
CA GLY A 26 34.48 -24.06 -15.54
C GLY A 26 34.70 -23.59 -16.97
N THR A 27 33.67 -23.01 -17.60
CA THR A 27 33.72 -22.61 -19.03
C THR A 27 34.01 -21.12 -19.25
N ARG A 28 33.67 -20.27 -18.28
CA ARG A 28 33.72 -18.79 -18.40
C ARG A 28 34.51 -18.10 -17.30
N GLY A 29 34.89 -18.82 -16.23
CA GLY A 29 35.65 -18.29 -15.10
C GLY A 29 34.89 -17.41 -14.13
N VAL A 30 33.56 -17.23 -14.31
CA VAL A 30 32.74 -16.36 -13.48
C VAL A 30 31.33 -16.96 -13.27
N ALA A 31 30.64 -16.49 -12.22
CA ALA A 31 29.27 -16.91 -11.95
C ALA A 31 28.29 -16.50 -13.06
N PRO A 32 27.22 -17.28 -13.31
CA PRO A 32 26.21 -16.96 -14.32
C PRO A 32 25.15 -15.94 -13.85
N PHE A 33 25.25 -15.43 -12.64
CA PHE A 33 24.31 -14.51 -12.01
C PHE A 33 25.06 -13.46 -11.19
N GLU A 34 24.42 -12.28 -11.04
CA GLU A 34 24.89 -11.21 -10.16
C GLU A 34 24.37 -11.38 -8.73
N SER A 35 23.15 -11.92 -8.59
CA SER A 35 22.50 -12.14 -7.30
C SER A 35 21.63 -13.40 -7.30
N ILE A 36 21.36 -13.91 -6.10
CA ILE A 36 20.40 -14.99 -5.87
C ILE A 36 19.36 -14.50 -4.86
N LEU A 37 18.08 -14.71 -5.16
CA LEU A 37 16.99 -14.59 -4.20
C LEU A 37 16.40 -15.99 -4.00
N SER A 38 16.54 -16.52 -2.78
CA SER A 38 16.04 -17.84 -2.41
C SER A 38 14.78 -17.70 -1.57
N HIS A 39 13.77 -18.53 -1.84
CA HIS A 39 12.50 -18.54 -1.12
C HIS A 39 12.16 -19.91 -0.54
N GLY A 40 11.22 -19.92 0.42
CA GLY A 40 10.63 -21.14 0.98
C GLY A 40 9.63 -21.80 0.02
N PHE A 41 8.97 -22.87 0.51
CA PHE A 41 7.99 -23.60 -0.26
C PHE A 41 6.56 -23.12 0.01
N VAL A 42 5.67 -23.37 -0.93
CA VAL A 42 4.24 -23.20 -0.71
C VAL A 42 3.68 -24.49 -0.10
N VAL A 43 3.09 -24.38 1.08
CA VAL A 43 2.50 -25.47 1.86
C VAL A 43 1.00 -25.21 2.08
N ASP A 44 0.25 -26.24 2.42
CA ASP A 44 -1.17 -26.09 2.74
C ASP A 44 -1.39 -25.30 4.06
N GLY A 45 -2.64 -25.00 4.40
CA GLY A 45 -2.98 -24.24 5.60
C GLY A 45 -2.51 -24.89 6.93
N LYS A 46 -2.23 -26.19 6.90
CA LYS A 46 -1.68 -26.96 8.05
C LYS A 46 -0.14 -26.97 8.06
N GLY A 47 0.51 -26.42 7.04
CA GLY A 47 1.97 -26.44 6.89
C GLY A 47 2.51 -27.73 6.28
N LEU A 48 1.68 -28.52 5.62
CA LEU A 48 2.08 -29.76 4.97
C LEU A 48 2.38 -29.51 3.48
N LYS A 49 3.38 -30.24 2.95
CA LYS A 49 3.70 -30.19 1.52
C LYS A 49 2.48 -30.58 0.69
N MET A 50 2.16 -29.76 -0.28
CA MET A 50 1.08 -30.04 -1.23
C MET A 50 1.48 -31.13 -2.21
N SER A 51 0.59 -32.12 -2.40
CA SER A 51 0.76 -33.18 -3.39
C SER A 51 -0.59 -33.63 -3.95
N LYS A 52 -0.59 -34.07 -5.22
CA LYS A 52 -1.80 -34.61 -5.85
C LYS A 52 -2.34 -35.87 -5.13
N SER A 53 -1.44 -36.70 -4.58
CA SER A 53 -1.82 -37.92 -3.86
C SER A 53 -2.51 -37.62 -2.53
N THR A 54 -2.19 -36.52 -1.88
CA THR A 54 -2.83 -36.09 -0.63
C THR A 54 -4.11 -35.30 -0.87
N GLY A 55 -4.34 -34.82 -2.10
CA GLY A 55 -5.53 -34.04 -2.46
C GLY A 55 -5.58 -32.63 -1.86
N ASN A 56 -4.46 -32.12 -1.32
CA ASN A 56 -4.36 -30.81 -0.67
C ASN A 56 -3.78 -29.72 -1.59
N VAL A 57 -3.72 -29.96 -2.89
CA VAL A 57 -3.19 -28.99 -3.88
C VAL A 57 -4.22 -27.91 -4.15
N ILE A 58 -3.84 -26.65 -3.99
CA ILE A 58 -4.58 -25.47 -4.43
C ILE A 58 -3.91 -24.96 -5.70
N ALA A 59 -4.59 -25.12 -6.84
CA ALA A 59 -4.05 -24.65 -8.10
C ALA A 59 -4.24 -23.12 -8.26
N PRO A 60 -3.23 -22.39 -8.76
CA PRO A 60 -3.36 -20.95 -9.03
C PRO A 60 -4.56 -20.60 -9.91
N GLN A 61 -4.92 -21.47 -10.87
CA GLN A 61 -6.05 -21.27 -11.76
C GLN A 61 -7.40 -21.22 -11.02
N ASP A 62 -7.56 -21.98 -9.94
CA ASP A 62 -8.77 -21.99 -9.13
C ASP A 62 -8.87 -20.70 -8.28
N ILE A 63 -7.71 -20.21 -7.79
CA ILE A 63 -7.63 -18.93 -7.11
C ILE A 63 -7.98 -17.79 -8.06
N LEU A 64 -7.41 -17.81 -9.28
CA LEU A 64 -7.69 -16.78 -10.30
C LEU A 64 -9.17 -16.70 -10.65
N LYS A 65 -9.84 -17.85 -10.78
CA LYS A 65 -11.29 -17.90 -11.07
C LYS A 65 -12.14 -17.33 -9.93
N LYS A 66 -11.78 -17.61 -8.67
CA LYS A 66 -12.58 -17.22 -7.50
C LYS A 66 -12.28 -15.79 -7.03
N TYR A 67 -11.01 -15.42 -6.99
CA TYR A 67 -10.54 -14.18 -6.35
C TYR A 67 -9.94 -13.15 -7.32
N GLY A 68 -9.47 -13.60 -8.47
CA GLY A 68 -8.69 -12.75 -9.39
C GLY A 68 -7.20 -12.71 -9.05
N ALA A 69 -6.42 -12.14 -9.95
CA ALA A 69 -4.96 -12.15 -9.86
C ALA A 69 -4.43 -11.25 -8.73
N ASP A 70 -5.05 -10.10 -8.50
CA ASP A 70 -4.55 -9.13 -7.52
C ASP A 70 -4.59 -9.67 -6.09
N ILE A 71 -5.57 -10.50 -5.73
CA ILE A 71 -5.62 -11.13 -4.41
C ILE A 71 -4.52 -12.18 -4.23
N LEU A 72 -4.23 -12.97 -5.25
CA LEU A 72 -3.08 -13.87 -5.24
C LEU A 72 -1.77 -13.11 -5.09
N ARG A 73 -1.62 -11.97 -5.77
CA ARG A 73 -0.44 -11.09 -5.68
C ARG A 73 -0.31 -10.45 -4.30
N ILE A 74 -1.42 -10.08 -3.66
CA ILE A 74 -1.42 -9.59 -2.27
C ILE A 74 -0.92 -10.67 -1.33
N TRP A 75 -1.43 -11.90 -1.45
CA TRP A 75 -0.96 -13.01 -0.61
C TRP A 75 0.55 -13.20 -0.71
N VAL A 76 1.11 -13.21 -1.92
CA VAL A 76 2.56 -13.32 -2.12
C VAL A 76 3.30 -12.12 -1.52
N ALA A 77 2.88 -10.89 -1.83
CA ALA A 77 3.55 -9.67 -1.37
C ALA A 77 3.46 -9.45 0.15
N SER A 78 2.38 -9.92 0.78
CA SER A 78 2.18 -9.80 2.22
C SER A 78 2.86 -10.89 3.05
N SER A 79 3.37 -11.92 2.41
CA SER A 79 4.02 -13.05 3.06
C SER A 79 5.53 -12.85 3.16
N ASN A 80 6.14 -13.42 4.20
CA ASN A 80 7.60 -13.52 4.29
C ASN A 80 8.07 -14.69 3.43
N TYR A 81 8.44 -14.42 2.19
CA TYR A 81 8.85 -15.44 1.22
C TYR A 81 10.15 -16.19 1.60
N ALA A 82 10.93 -15.70 2.56
CA ALA A 82 12.10 -16.41 3.05
C ALA A 82 11.75 -17.68 3.86
N GLU A 83 10.49 -17.79 4.29
CA GLU A 83 9.93 -18.92 5.02
C GLU A 83 8.92 -19.68 4.14
N ASP A 84 8.44 -20.84 4.60
CA ASP A 84 7.39 -21.57 3.92
C ASP A 84 6.05 -20.82 3.96
N LEU A 85 5.42 -20.67 2.82
CA LEU A 85 4.21 -19.90 2.61
C LEU A 85 2.98 -20.79 2.75
N ARG A 86 2.16 -20.54 3.76
CA ARG A 86 0.89 -21.25 3.91
C ARG A 86 -0.18 -20.66 3.00
N ILE A 87 -0.94 -21.56 2.34
CA ILE A 87 -2.07 -21.17 1.52
C ILE A 87 -3.28 -22.04 1.83
N ASP A 88 -4.42 -21.37 2.06
CA ASP A 88 -5.75 -21.97 2.07
C ASP A 88 -6.80 -20.91 1.71
N TYR A 89 -8.04 -21.32 1.56
CA TYR A 89 -9.11 -20.39 1.20
C TYR A 89 -9.43 -19.38 2.30
N SER A 90 -9.24 -19.72 3.57
CA SER A 90 -9.48 -18.78 4.70
C SER A 90 -8.44 -17.67 4.73
N ILE A 91 -7.18 -17.99 4.42
CA ILE A 91 -6.10 -17.00 4.26
C ILE A 91 -6.40 -16.07 3.09
N LEU A 92 -6.86 -16.64 1.95
CA LEU A 92 -7.21 -15.83 0.78
C LEU A 92 -8.43 -14.94 1.02
N ASP A 93 -9.41 -15.39 1.81
CA ASP A 93 -10.57 -14.57 2.20
C ASP A 93 -10.13 -13.36 3.05
N GLN A 94 -9.14 -13.52 3.96
CA GLN A 94 -8.56 -12.40 4.72
C GLN A 94 -7.85 -11.38 3.81
N HIS A 95 -7.14 -11.85 2.78
CA HIS A 95 -6.53 -10.97 1.80
C HIS A 95 -7.56 -10.27 0.90
N ALA A 96 -8.67 -10.95 0.59
CA ALA A 96 -9.80 -10.33 -0.10
C ALA A 96 -10.43 -9.20 0.72
N GLU A 97 -10.54 -9.32 2.05
CA GLU A 97 -10.99 -8.23 2.92
C GLU A 97 -10.00 -7.06 2.93
N SER A 98 -8.69 -7.34 3.01
CA SER A 98 -7.66 -6.31 2.91
C SER A 98 -7.72 -5.58 1.56
N TYR A 99 -7.91 -6.31 0.47
CA TYR A 99 -8.12 -5.77 -0.86
C TYR A 99 -9.34 -4.84 -0.94
N ARG A 100 -10.48 -5.24 -0.36
CA ARG A 100 -11.68 -4.40 -0.31
C ARG A 100 -11.43 -3.08 0.40
N LYS A 101 -10.69 -3.09 1.51
CA LYS A 101 -10.31 -1.87 2.23
C LYS A 101 -9.47 -0.92 1.36
N ILE A 102 -8.46 -1.45 0.66
CA ILE A 102 -7.65 -0.66 -0.28
C ILE A 102 -8.52 -0.12 -1.41
N ARG A 103 -9.38 -0.94 -2.01
CA ARG A 103 -10.28 -0.53 -3.09
C ARG A 103 -11.27 0.54 -2.64
N ASN A 104 -11.75 0.48 -1.40
CA ASN A 104 -12.60 1.53 -0.82
C ASN A 104 -11.85 2.86 -0.65
N THR A 105 -10.57 2.83 -0.30
CA THR A 105 -9.72 4.04 -0.26
C THR A 105 -9.63 4.68 -1.65
N PHE A 106 -9.35 3.90 -2.70
CA PHE A 106 -9.36 4.41 -4.07
C PHE A 106 -10.74 4.94 -4.49
N ARG A 107 -11.81 4.23 -4.16
CA ARG A 107 -13.18 4.67 -4.46
C ARG A 107 -13.50 6.01 -3.81
N TYR A 108 -13.07 6.22 -2.56
CA TYR A 108 -13.25 7.49 -1.86
C TYR A 108 -12.47 8.62 -2.56
N LEU A 109 -11.23 8.38 -2.94
CA LEU A 109 -10.40 9.34 -3.68
C LEU A 109 -11.06 9.72 -5.00
N LEU A 110 -11.43 8.74 -5.82
CA LEU A 110 -12.08 8.98 -7.12
C LEU A 110 -13.38 9.77 -6.97
N GLY A 111 -14.24 9.42 -5.99
CA GLY A 111 -15.52 10.08 -5.77
C GLY A 111 -15.38 11.54 -5.33
N ASN A 112 -14.29 11.91 -4.65
CA ASN A 112 -14.06 13.29 -4.21
C ASN A 112 -13.25 14.13 -5.21
N ILE A 113 -12.34 13.52 -5.96
CA ILE A 113 -11.55 14.22 -6.99
C ILE A 113 -12.37 14.47 -8.24
N GLN A 114 -13.18 13.49 -8.68
CA GLN A 114 -14.01 13.56 -9.89
C GLN A 114 -13.19 14.05 -11.11
N ASP A 115 -13.70 15.07 -11.82
CA ASP A 115 -13.04 15.67 -13.00
C ASP A 115 -11.84 16.57 -12.67
N GLN A 116 -11.49 16.70 -11.37
CA GLN A 116 -10.38 17.52 -10.89
C GLN A 116 -9.06 16.73 -10.76
N TYR A 117 -8.97 15.55 -11.40
CA TYR A 117 -7.70 14.83 -11.43
C TYR A 117 -6.65 15.63 -12.21
N GLU A 118 -5.50 15.78 -11.59
CA GLU A 118 -4.32 16.41 -12.19
C GLU A 118 -3.10 15.53 -11.94
N ASN A 119 -2.31 15.31 -12.99
CA ASN A 119 -0.99 14.67 -12.87
C ASN A 119 0.01 15.72 -12.38
N LEU A 120 0.09 15.89 -11.06
CA LEU A 120 0.84 16.94 -10.41
C LEU A 120 2.36 16.66 -10.47
N ASP A 121 3.12 17.70 -10.78
CA ASP A 121 4.55 17.74 -10.53
C ASP A 121 4.78 18.16 -9.07
N PHE A 122 5.21 17.21 -8.24
CA PHE A 122 5.33 17.41 -6.78
C PHE A 122 6.37 18.50 -6.42
N GLU A 123 7.37 18.75 -7.26
CA GLU A 123 8.34 19.82 -7.03
C GLU A 123 7.71 21.22 -7.13
N LYS A 124 6.58 21.35 -7.83
CA LYS A 124 5.82 22.61 -7.93
C LYS A 124 4.81 22.81 -6.81
N VAL A 125 4.57 21.78 -6.01
CA VAL A 125 3.62 21.84 -4.89
C VAL A 125 4.28 22.55 -3.70
N LYS A 126 3.76 23.74 -3.38
CA LYS A 126 4.28 24.56 -2.28
C LYS A 126 3.74 24.07 -0.94
N PHE A 127 4.62 23.47 -0.13
CA PHE A 127 4.31 22.95 1.19
C PHE A 127 3.66 24.01 2.11
N GLU A 128 4.10 25.25 2.02
CA GLU A 128 3.67 26.36 2.86
C GLU A 128 2.19 26.71 2.70
N ASN A 129 1.61 26.43 1.54
CA ASN A 129 0.23 26.78 1.21
C ASN A 129 -0.81 25.87 1.94
N PHE A 130 -0.36 24.77 2.52
CA PHE A 130 -1.25 23.80 3.17
C PHE A 130 -1.46 24.11 4.63
N ASP A 131 -2.61 23.70 5.19
CA ASP A 131 -2.87 23.70 6.62
C ASP A 131 -2.01 22.65 7.34
N SER A 132 -1.96 22.73 8.67
CA SER A 132 -1.12 21.85 9.49
C SER A 132 -1.38 20.36 9.26
N LEU A 133 -2.64 19.94 9.08
CA LEU A 133 -3.00 18.55 8.84
C LEU A 133 -2.50 18.06 7.47
N GLU A 134 -2.68 18.84 6.42
CA GLU A 134 -2.18 18.52 5.09
C GLU A 134 -0.65 18.47 5.07
N LYS A 135 0.03 19.40 5.76
CA LYS A 135 1.49 19.38 5.93
C LYS A 135 1.96 18.11 6.62
N PHE A 136 1.23 17.67 7.65
CA PHE A 136 1.49 16.39 8.31
C PHE A 136 1.33 15.21 7.34
N MET A 137 0.28 15.18 6.53
CA MET A 137 0.07 14.12 5.54
C MET A 137 1.13 14.13 4.44
N LEU A 138 1.58 15.30 3.97
CA LEU A 138 2.71 15.42 3.04
C LEU A 138 4.00 14.86 3.65
N HIS A 139 4.27 15.15 4.93
CA HIS A 139 5.39 14.55 5.64
C HIS A 139 5.26 13.01 5.73
N ARG A 140 4.06 12.49 6.01
CA ARG A 140 3.81 11.03 6.02
C ARG A 140 4.08 10.40 4.65
N ILE A 141 3.61 11.03 3.58
CA ILE A 141 3.89 10.60 2.20
C ILE A 141 5.39 10.56 1.92
N TYR A 142 6.16 11.56 2.38
CA TYR A 142 7.61 11.56 2.28
C TYR A 142 8.23 10.33 2.98
N ILE A 143 7.84 10.07 4.23
CA ILE A 143 8.39 8.93 5.00
C ILE A 143 8.03 7.60 4.33
N ILE A 144 6.76 7.42 3.92
CA ILE A 144 6.30 6.20 3.25
C ILE A 144 7.07 5.98 1.94
N ASN A 145 7.30 7.04 1.16
CA ASN A 145 8.05 6.93 -0.09
C ASN A 145 9.50 6.51 0.12
N GLU A 146 10.17 7.03 1.14
CA GLU A 146 11.53 6.60 1.48
C GLU A 146 11.57 5.14 1.96
N ASN A 147 10.62 4.74 2.80
CA ASN A 147 10.46 3.36 3.24
C ASN A 147 10.12 2.43 2.06
N PHE A 148 9.25 2.88 1.14
CA PHE A 148 8.92 2.14 -0.07
C PHE A 148 10.17 1.86 -0.90
N LYS A 149 10.97 2.89 -1.21
CA LYS A 149 12.22 2.74 -1.98
C LYS A 149 13.19 1.77 -1.29
N ASN A 150 13.37 1.91 0.02
CA ASN A 150 14.27 1.06 0.78
C ASN A 150 13.81 -0.40 0.80
N ASN A 151 12.54 -0.67 1.12
CA ASN A 151 11.99 -2.01 1.14
C ASN A 151 11.97 -2.65 -0.25
N PHE A 152 11.65 -1.87 -1.29
CA PHE A 152 11.66 -2.35 -2.68
C PHE A 152 13.07 -2.76 -3.12
N LYS A 153 14.08 -1.95 -2.79
CA LYS A 153 15.49 -2.22 -3.13
C LYS A 153 16.03 -3.52 -2.52
N VAL A 154 15.54 -3.89 -1.32
CA VAL A 154 15.97 -5.11 -0.62
C VAL A 154 14.94 -6.25 -0.74
N TYR A 155 13.95 -6.10 -1.62
CA TYR A 155 12.88 -7.08 -1.85
C TYR A 155 12.03 -7.42 -0.61
N ASN A 156 11.92 -6.49 0.34
CA ASN A 156 11.12 -6.67 1.56
C ASN A 156 9.66 -6.26 1.31
N PHE A 157 8.97 -7.01 0.45
CA PHE A 157 7.60 -6.71 0.04
C PHE A 157 6.58 -6.85 1.17
N HIS A 158 6.83 -7.72 2.13
CA HIS A 158 5.96 -7.90 3.28
C HIS A 158 5.81 -6.61 4.11
N ASN A 159 6.92 -5.97 4.48
CA ASN A 159 6.88 -4.72 5.21
C ASN A 159 6.33 -3.56 4.36
N LEU A 160 6.67 -3.54 3.07
CA LEU A 160 6.13 -2.56 2.13
C LEU A 160 4.60 -2.65 2.05
N TYR A 161 4.05 -3.83 1.83
CA TYR A 161 2.60 -4.04 1.76
C TYR A 161 1.90 -3.67 3.08
N LYS A 162 2.46 -4.09 4.21
CA LYS A 162 1.93 -3.78 5.54
C LYS A 162 1.83 -2.27 5.79
N GLU A 163 2.88 -1.52 5.43
CA GLU A 163 2.89 -0.05 5.57
C GLU A 163 1.84 0.60 4.65
N LEU A 164 1.72 0.19 3.39
CA LEU A 164 0.73 0.72 2.47
C LEU A 164 -0.71 0.39 2.90
N LEU A 165 -0.97 -0.82 3.41
CA LEU A 165 -2.27 -1.20 3.95
C LEU A 165 -2.63 -0.36 5.17
N ASN A 166 -1.68 -0.16 6.10
CA ASN A 166 -1.86 0.69 7.27
C ASN A 166 -2.15 2.15 6.85
N PHE A 167 -1.41 2.66 5.88
CA PHE A 167 -1.66 4.00 5.35
C PHE A 167 -3.08 4.15 4.82
N CYS A 168 -3.56 3.21 4.00
CA CYS A 168 -4.92 3.24 3.47
C CYS A 168 -6.01 3.14 4.55
N THR A 169 -5.83 2.24 5.53
CA THR A 169 -6.90 1.89 6.49
C THR A 169 -6.92 2.79 7.71
N VAL A 170 -5.76 3.11 8.26
CA VAL A 170 -5.64 3.87 9.52
C VAL A 170 -5.40 5.36 9.23
N GLU A 171 -4.35 5.68 8.47
CA GLU A 171 -3.96 7.06 8.29
C GLU A 171 -4.88 7.83 7.34
N LEU A 172 -5.35 7.18 6.27
CA LEU A 172 -6.30 7.81 5.34
C LEU A 172 -7.75 7.62 5.80
N SER A 173 -8.26 6.39 5.83
CA SER A 173 -9.69 6.15 6.03
C SER A 173 -10.17 6.51 7.44
N ALA A 174 -9.48 6.06 8.49
CA ALA A 174 -9.91 6.28 9.86
C ALA A 174 -9.46 7.64 10.44
N PHE A 175 -8.54 8.35 9.78
CA PHE A 175 -8.04 9.62 10.28
C PHE A 175 -8.27 10.76 9.29
N TYR A 176 -7.50 10.86 8.21
CA TYR A 176 -7.53 12.03 7.33
C TYR A 176 -8.88 12.25 6.64
N PHE A 177 -9.43 11.21 6.04
CA PHE A 177 -10.72 11.31 5.33
C PHE A 177 -11.87 11.63 6.31
N ASP A 178 -11.82 11.05 7.50
CA ASP A 178 -12.82 11.31 8.53
C ASP A 178 -12.83 12.78 8.96
N ILE A 179 -11.66 13.35 9.22
CA ILE A 179 -11.52 14.77 9.62
C ILE A 179 -11.92 15.73 8.49
N ARG A 180 -11.66 15.36 7.22
CA ARG A 180 -11.89 16.26 6.07
C ARG A 180 -13.24 16.11 5.40
N LYS A 181 -14.15 15.28 5.90
CA LYS A 181 -15.51 15.12 5.36
C LYS A 181 -16.24 16.45 5.24
N ASP A 182 -16.26 17.24 6.29
CA ASP A 182 -16.96 18.53 6.30
C ASP A 182 -16.33 19.52 5.30
N THR A 183 -15.00 19.53 5.22
CA THR A 183 -14.29 20.36 4.22
C THR A 183 -14.68 19.96 2.80
N LEU A 184 -14.77 18.66 2.50
CA LEU A 184 -15.09 18.18 1.16
C LEU A 184 -16.56 18.36 0.78
N TYR A 185 -17.49 18.23 1.73
CA TYR A 185 -18.92 18.20 1.44
C TYR A 185 -19.65 19.51 1.75
N CYS A 186 -19.15 20.30 2.71
CA CYS A 186 -19.85 21.49 3.20
C CYS A 186 -19.17 22.81 2.78
N GLU A 187 -17.84 22.81 2.54
CA GLU A 187 -17.14 24.03 2.12
C GLU A 187 -17.46 24.41 0.68
N ALA A 188 -17.47 25.71 0.39
CA ALA A 188 -17.66 26.22 -0.95
C ALA A 188 -16.61 25.70 -1.94
N LEU A 189 -17.00 25.50 -3.20
CA LEU A 189 -16.11 24.94 -4.24
C LEU A 189 -14.84 25.76 -4.46
N ASN A 190 -14.90 27.06 -4.24
CA ASN A 190 -13.79 28.01 -4.39
C ASN A 190 -13.00 28.25 -3.10
N SER A 191 -13.37 27.63 -1.98
CA SER A 191 -12.64 27.74 -0.70
C SER A 191 -11.20 27.22 -0.86
N GLU A 192 -10.21 27.98 -0.39
CA GLU A 192 -8.80 27.57 -0.39
C GLU A 192 -8.57 26.28 0.37
N LYS A 193 -9.25 26.11 1.50
CA LYS A 193 -9.17 24.90 2.32
C LYS A 193 -9.62 23.67 1.54
N ARG A 194 -10.75 23.78 0.80
CA ARG A 194 -11.25 22.69 -0.04
C ARG A 194 -10.31 22.40 -1.21
N LYS A 195 -9.78 23.42 -1.87
CA LYS A 195 -8.81 23.26 -2.97
C LYS A 195 -7.54 22.55 -2.50
N ASN A 196 -6.99 22.97 -1.36
CA ASN A 196 -5.83 22.32 -0.75
C ASN A 196 -6.11 20.85 -0.42
N CYS A 197 -7.29 20.55 0.13
CA CYS A 197 -7.72 19.18 0.38
C CYS A 197 -7.77 18.37 -0.91
N ILE A 198 -8.41 18.86 -1.98
CA ILE A 198 -8.48 18.18 -3.29
C ILE A 198 -7.08 17.97 -3.89
N THR A 199 -6.20 18.98 -3.80
CA THR A 199 -4.81 18.85 -4.24
C THR A 199 -4.09 17.72 -3.50
N LEU A 200 -4.25 17.62 -2.18
CA LEU A 200 -3.66 16.53 -1.42
C LEU A 200 -4.27 15.17 -1.79
N LEU A 201 -5.60 15.08 -2.04
CA LEU A 201 -6.20 13.84 -2.52
C LEU A 201 -5.63 13.41 -3.88
N ASN A 202 -5.36 14.33 -4.79
CA ASN A 202 -4.66 14.05 -6.06
C ASN A 202 -3.24 13.51 -5.83
N ILE A 203 -2.48 14.12 -4.93
CA ILE A 203 -1.13 13.63 -4.55
C ILE A 203 -1.21 12.21 -4.00
N ILE A 204 -2.14 11.95 -3.07
CA ILE A 204 -2.35 10.64 -2.47
C ILE A 204 -2.72 9.60 -3.55
N LEU A 205 -3.65 9.94 -4.46
CA LEU A 205 -4.05 9.04 -5.54
C LEU A 205 -2.86 8.67 -6.42
N GLN A 206 -2.04 9.64 -6.84
CA GLN A 206 -0.86 9.38 -7.65
C GLN A 206 0.17 8.51 -6.93
N CYS A 207 0.40 8.75 -5.64
CA CYS A 207 1.28 7.94 -4.81
C CYS A 207 0.78 6.50 -4.72
N LEU A 208 -0.48 6.31 -4.34
CA LEU A 208 -1.07 4.98 -4.17
C LEU A 208 -1.10 4.19 -5.49
N LEU A 209 -1.45 4.82 -6.61
CA LEU A 209 -1.42 4.18 -7.93
C LEU A 209 -0.03 3.63 -8.23
N LYS A 210 1.02 4.43 -8.05
CA LYS A 210 2.40 4.05 -8.37
C LYS A 210 3.00 3.06 -7.36
N TRP A 211 2.68 3.21 -6.07
CA TRP A 211 3.16 2.29 -5.04
C TRP A 211 2.49 0.90 -5.11
N PHE A 212 1.20 0.86 -5.44
CA PHE A 212 0.48 -0.40 -5.57
C PHE A 212 0.60 -1.06 -6.95
N ALA A 213 1.03 -0.36 -8.00
CA ALA A 213 1.13 -0.93 -9.35
C ALA A 213 1.93 -2.25 -9.41
N PRO A 214 3.05 -2.43 -8.69
CA PRO A 214 3.76 -3.70 -8.67
C PRO A 214 3.01 -4.84 -7.97
N ILE A 215 2.04 -4.55 -7.11
CA ILE A 215 1.27 -5.52 -6.31
C ILE A 215 -0.12 -5.71 -6.91
N LEU A 216 -0.90 -4.65 -7.02
CA LEU A 216 -2.27 -4.63 -7.54
C LEU A 216 -2.28 -4.21 -9.01
N SER A 217 -1.61 -4.99 -9.85
CA SER A 217 -1.30 -4.63 -11.24
C SER A 217 -2.55 -4.34 -12.08
N PHE A 218 -3.63 -5.11 -11.88
CA PHE A 218 -4.87 -4.93 -12.63
C PHE A 218 -5.72 -3.80 -12.07
N THR A 219 -5.87 -3.74 -10.75
CA THR A 219 -6.68 -2.72 -10.08
C THR A 219 -6.12 -1.32 -10.30
N THR A 220 -4.81 -1.13 -10.19
CA THR A 220 -4.20 0.18 -10.41
C THR A 220 -4.27 0.61 -11.87
N GLU A 221 -4.16 -0.32 -12.81
CA GLU A 221 -4.37 -0.04 -14.24
C GLU A 221 -5.82 0.36 -14.51
N GLU A 222 -6.81 -0.39 -13.99
CA GLU A 222 -8.23 -0.05 -14.09
C GLU A 222 -8.50 1.39 -13.61
N ILE A 223 -8.00 1.72 -12.42
CA ILE A 223 -8.20 3.05 -11.82
C ILE A 223 -7.48 4.13 -12.64
N TYR A 224 -6.26 3.87 -13.06
CA TYR A 224 -5.49 4.80 -13.87
C TYR A 224 -6.18 5.13 -15.19
N GLN A 225 -6.74 4.13 -15.87
CA GLN A 225 -7.50 4.33 -17.11
C GLN A 225 -8.76 5.19 -16.92
N LEU A 226 -9.34 5.26 -15.70
CA LEU A 226 -10.48 6.12 -15.42
C LEU A 226 -10.12 7.59 -15.25
N VAL A 227 -8.87 7.89 -14.84
CA VAL A 227 -8.48 9.26 -14.46
C VAL A 227 -7.46 9.89 -15.42
N LYS A 228 -6.70 9.09 -16.19
CA LYS A 228 -5.66 9.61 -17.08
C LYS A 228 -6.24 10.55 -18.14
N LYS A 229 -5.47 11.55 -18.53
CA LYS A 229 -5.74 12.43 -19.67
C LYS A 229 -5.12 11.87 -20.95
N GLU A 230 -5.49 12.44 -22.10
CA GLU A 230 -4.97 11.99 -23.40
C GLU A 230 -3.45 12.15 -23.54
N GLU A 231 -2.89 13.20 -22.92
CA GLU A 231 -1.46 13.47 -22.90
C GLU A 231 -0.66 12.56 -21.96
N ASP A 232 -1.33 11.84 -21.04
CA ASP A 232 -0.68 10.94 -20.09
C ASP A 232 -0.22 9.65 -20.79
N ARG A 233 0.75 8.95 -20.16
CA ARG A 233 1.19 7.63 -20.64
C ARG A 233 0.02 6.65 -20.67
N GLN A 234 0.02 5.75 -21.63
CA GLN A 234 -1.08 4.81 -21.87
C GLN A 234 -1.37 3.87 -20.71
N SER A 235 -0.37 3.57 -19.87
CA SER A 235 -0.50 2.64 -18.74
C SER A 235 0.23 3.15 -17.51
N ILE A 236 -0.30 2.83 -16.31
CA ILE A 236 0.37 3.08 -15.04
C ILE A 236 1.73 2.37 -14.97
N HIS A 237 1.85 1.22 -15.60
CA HIS A 237 3.08 0.42 -15.64
C HIS A 237 4.21 1.04 -16.48
N LEU A 238 3.90 2.06 -17.26
CA LEU A 238 4.88 2.87 -17.99
C LEU A 238 5.30 4.13 -17.22
N GLN A 239 4.70 4.37 -16.04
CA GLN A 239 5.05 5.49 -15.17
C GLN A 239 6.29 5.17 -14.33
N ASN A 240 7.05 6.21 -13.98
CA ASN A 240 8.09 6.09 -12.97
C ASN A 240 7.47 6.14 -11.56
N PHE A 241 8.15 5.56 -10.57
CA PHE A 241 7.80 5.78 -9.17
C PHE A 241 7.84 7.27 -8.82
N VAL A 242 7.06 7.65 -7.80
CA VAL A 242 6.97 9.06 -7.40
C VAL A 242 8.31 9.58 -6.87
N SER A 243 8.65 10.80 -7.28
CA SER A 243 9.68 11.60 -6.62
C SER A 243 8.97 12.53 -5.64
N VAL A 244 9.28 12.39 -4.36
CA VAL A 244 8.67 13.20 -3.30
C VAL A 244 9.71 14.22 -2.84
N PRO A 245 9.38 15.54 -2.84
CA PRO A 245 10.32 16.58 -2.48
C PRO A 245 10.83 16.48 -1.03
N ASN A 246 12.11 16.71 -0.80
CA ASN A 246 12.69 16.76 0.53
C ASN A 246 12.10 17.88 1.41
N SER A 247 11.55 18.93 0.80
CA SER A 247 10.87 20.03 1.49
C SER A 247 9.63 19.59 2.28
N TRP A 248 9.04 18.42 1.93
CA TRP A 248 7.90 17.88 2.69
C TRP A 248 8.31 17.20 4.00
N LYS A 249 9.61 16.98 4.21
CA LYS A 249 10.10 16.41 5.46
C LYS A 249 10.06 17.45 6.58
N ASN A 250 9.15 17.28 7.53
CA ASN A 250 9.01 18.18 8.69
C ASN A 250 8.80 17.37 9.97
N LYS A 251 9.85 17.25 10.78
CA LYS A 251 9.83 16.49 12.03
C LYS A 251 9.04 17.16 13.14
N GLU A 252 9.00 18.48 13.16
CA GLU A 252 8.28 19.26 14.17
C GLU A 252 6.78 19.01 14.02
N ILE A 253 6.24 19.20 12.82
CA ILE A 253 4.82 18.89 12.52
C ILE A 253 4.49 17.42 12.86
N SER A 254 5.41 16.48 12.57
CA SER A 254 5.18 15.08 12.93
C SER A 254 5.02 14.89 14.44
N SER A 255 5.89 15.50 15.23
CA SER A 255 5.83 15.42 16.69
C SER A 255 4.54 16.01 17.26
N ASP A 256 4.12 17.18 16.74
CA ASP A 256 2.88 17.84 17.16
C ASP A 256 1.65 16.97 16.86
N TRP A 257 1.59 16.40 15.65
CA TRP A 257 0.46 15.55 15.27
C TRP A 257 0.47 14.17 15.96
N GLU A 258 1.64 13.63 16.32
CA GLU A 258 1.70 12.44 17.18
C GLU A 258 1.11 12.71 18.56
N TYR A 259 1.34 13.89 19.12
CA TYR A 259 0.72 14.31 20.38
C TYR A 259 -0.81 14.47 20.24
N VAL A 260 -1.26 15.17 19.19
CA VAL A 260 -2.70 15.34 18.88
C VAL A 260 -3.40 13.98 18.68
N LYS A 261 -2.76 13.04 17.99
CA LYS A 261 -3.30 11.68 17.81
C LYS A 261 -3.47 10.95 19.15
N LYS A 262 -2.52 11.04 20.05
CA LYS A 262 -2.65 10.43 21.39
C LYS A 262 -3.84 10.98 22.17
N ILE A 263 -4.05 12.30 22.15
CA ILE A 263 -5.22 12.93 22.79
C ILE A 263 -6.51 12.42 22.14
N ARG A 264 -6.55 12.34 20.79
CA ARG A 264 -7.71 11.82 20.07
C ARG A 264 -8.01 10.36 20.44
N ASP A 265 -6.99 9.54 20.56
CA ASP A 265 -7.15 8.12 20.92
C ASP A 265 -7.71 7.95 22.33
N GLU A 266 -7.24 8.72 23.31
CA GLU A 266 -7.77 8.74 24.67
C GLU A 266 -9.23 9.23 24.69
N ALA A 267 -9.55 10.29 23.93
CA ALA A 267 -10.91 10.77 23.79
C ALA A 267 -11.84 9.71 23.15
N ASN A 268 -11.37 9.02 22.11
CA ASN A 268 -12.14 7.97 21.47
C ASN A 268 -12.43 6.79 22.40
N ILE A 269 -11.46 6.38 23.25
CA ILE A 269 -11.66 5.34 24.27
C ILE A 269 -12.77 5.77 25.23
N SER A 270 -12.74 7.02 25.70
CA SER A 270 -13.77 7.55 26.61
C SER A 270 -15.15 7.58 25.94
N ILE A 271 -15.22 8.00 24.67
CA ILE A 271 -16.45 8.00 23.87
C ILE A 271 -17.02 6.59 23.73
N GLU A 272 -16.19 5.60 23.40
CA GLU A 272 -16.65 4.21 23.25
C GLU A 272 -17.13 3.62 24.58
N ASN A 273 -16.51 3.94 25.70
CA ASN A 273 -16.99 3.54 27.03
C ASN A 273 -18.40 4.12 27.30
N MET A 274 -18.60 5.40 27.05
CA MET A 274 -19.91 6.06 27.22
C MET A 274 -20.98 5.49 26.28
N ARG A 275 -20.60 5.06 25.07
CA ARG A 275 -21.50 4.35 24.14
C ARG A 275 -21.85 2.96 24.66
N ALA A 276 -20.89 2.23 25.17
CA ALA A 276 -21.12 0.90 25.75
C ALA A 276 -22.07 0.97 26.95
N GLU A 277 -21.97 2.00 27.75
CA GLU A 277 -22.87 2.31 28.88
C GLU A 277 -24.23 2.89 28.42
N LYS A 278 -24.42 3.13 27.11
CA LYS A 278 -25.60 3.78 26.53
C LYS A 278 -25.91 5.17 27.09
N SER A 279 -24.92 5.85 27.63
CA SER A 279 -25.02 7.23 28.12
C SER A 279 -25.03 8.25 26.97
N ILE A 280 -24.50 7.86 25.80
CA ILE A 280 -24.57 8.61 24.53
C ILE A 280 -24.91 7.68 23.39
N GLY A 281 -25.63 8.18 22.37
CA GLY A 281 -25.91 7.45 21.12
C GLY A 281 -24.89 7.77 20.02
N SER A 282 -24.42 9.00 19.96
CA SER A 282 -23.52 9.50 18.91
C SER A 282 -22.41 10.36 19.50
N SER A 283 -21.24 10.36 18.87
CA SER A 283 -20.13 11.26 19.23
C SER A 283 -20.49 12.75 19.06
N LEU A 284 -21.52 13.06 18.27
CA LEU A 284 -22.02 14.42 18.09
C LEU A 284 -22.80 14.95 19.31
N GLU A 285 -23.16 14.10 20.25
CA GLU A 285 -23.80 14.47 21.51
C GLU A 285 -22.81 14.94 22.57
N LEU A 286 -21.49 14.78 22.28
CA LEU A 286 -20.43 15.22 23.18
C LEU A 286 -19.87 16.58 22.78
N SER A 287 -19.67 17.42 23.75
CA SER A 287 -18.91 18.67 23.63
C SER A 287 -17.65 18.57 24.47
N LEU A 288 -16.49 18.62 23.83
CA LEU A 288 -15.19 18.66 24.53
C LEU A 288 -14.99 19.93 25.37
N ILE A 289 -15.82 20.95 25.19
CA ILE A 289 -15.79 22.20 25.98
C ILE A 289 -16.41 21.98 27.36
N HIS A 290 -17.21 20.94 27.54
CA HIS A 290 -17.94 20.66 28.80
C HIS A 290 -17.40 19.43 29.55
N ILE A 291 -16.29 18.88 29.12
CA ILE A 291 -15.51 17.87 29.80
C ILE A 291 -14.33 18.55 30.52
#